data_682ba0b84f171563305ffa34c6fd23ac
#
_entry.id   682ba0b84f171563305ffa34c6fd23ac
#
_cell.length_a   1.000
_cell.length_b   1.000
_cell.length_c   1.000
_cell.angle_alpha   90.00
_cell.angle_beta   90.00
_cell.angle_gamma   90.00
#
_symmetry.space_group_name_H-M   'P 1'
#
loop_
_entity.id
_entity.type
_entity.pdbx_description
1 polymer ?
#
loop_
_entity_poly.entity_id
_entity_poly.type
_entity_poly.pdbx_seq_one_letter_code
_entity_poly.pdbx_strand_id
1 'polypeptide(L)'
;MERSSEIEELVGEWFAAISRGDASVVDRYVPADPVVRVVGTDPDEWFQGGELVAESLRGEIAGAGRDLTYTPDETEGYREGDVGWAAVRLTVSFPDGKRIQSRWTAVLVRREGWKFVHTHASIAVPNEEVGWT
;
A
#
# COMPACT_ATOMS: atom_id res chain seq x y z
N MET A 1 6.23 -14.51 -16.26
CA MET A 1 5.67 -13.33 -15.58
C MET A 1 4.60 -12.73 -16.47
N GLU A 2 3.37 -12.70 -16.01
CA GLU A 2 2.25 -12.20 -16.80
C GLU A 2 1.51 -11.09 -16.08
N ARG A 3 0.89 -10.20 -16.85
CA ARG A 3 0.06 -9.12 -16.31
C ARG A 3 -1.13 -9.71 -15.56
N SER A 4 -1.46 -9.15 -14.40
CA SER A 4 -2.56 -9.64 -13.57
C SER A 4 -3.58 -8.53 -13.33
N SER A 5 -4.70 -8.60 -14.05
CA SER A 5 -5.82 -7.69 -13.81
C SER A 5 -6.42 -7.90 -12.43
N GLU A 6 -6.38 -9.12 -11.92
CA GLU A 6 -6.88 -9.44 -10.57
C GLU A 6 -6.11 -8.70 -9.49
N ILE A 7 -4.76 -8.66 -9.59
CA ILE A 7 -3.93 -7.89 -8.66
C ILE A 7 -4.19 -6.40 -8.83
N GLU A 8 -4.33 -5.91 -10.05
CA GLU A 8 -4.59 -4.50 -10.31
C GLU A 8 -5.94 -4.06 -9.72
N GLU A 9 -6.96 -4.89 -9.86
CA GLU A 9 -8.28 -4.63 -9.28
C GLU A 9 -8.24 -4.63 -7.75
N LEU A 10 -7.51 -5.57 -7.16
CA LEU A 10 -7.33 -5.65 -5.72
C LEU A 10 -6.67 -4.38 -5.18
N VAL A 11 -5.64 -3.90 -5.85
CA VAL A 11 -4.94 -2.67 -5.48
C VAL A 11 -5.88 -1.47 -5.56
N GLY A 12 -6.68 -1.38 -6.60
CA GLY A 12 -7.70 -0.32 -6.73
C GLY A 12 -8.71 -0.36 -5.59
N GLU A 13 -9.20 -1.55 -5.25
CA GLU A 13 -10.11 -1.73 -4.12
C GLU A 13 -9.46 -1.32 -2.79
N TRP A 14 -8.19 -1.69 -2.59
CA TRP A 14 -7.44 -1.33 -1.40
C TRP A 14 -7.43 0.19 -1.19
N PHE A 15 -7.01 0.94 -2.19
CA PHE A 15 -6.93 2.40 -2.07
C PHE A 15 -8.29 3.07 -2.00
N ALA A 16 -9.31 2.54 -2.68
CA ALA A 16 -10.68 3.04 -2.56
C ALA A 16 -11.22 2.83 -1.14
N ALA A 17 -10.99 1.65 -0.57
CA ALA A 17 -11.46 1.33 0.79
C ALA A 17 -10.80 2.21 1.84
N ILE A 18 -9.48 2.35 1.80
CA ILE A 18 -8.79 3.19 2.80
C ILE A 18 -9.16 4.67 2.65
N SER A 19 -9.45 5.12 1.43
CA SER A 19 -9.88 6.51 1.20
C SER A 19 -11.24 6.82 1.83
N ARG A 20 -12.13 5.82 1.93
CA ARG A 20 -13.42 6.01 2.58
C ARG A 20 -13.44 5.57 4.05
N GLY A 21 -12.28 5.23 4.60
CA GLY A 21 -12.16 4.84 6.00
C GLY A 21 -12.65 3.42 6.31
N ASP A 22 -12.72 2.56 5.30
CA ASP A 22 -13.16 1.19 5.45
C ASP A 22 -11.98 0.27 5.79
N ALA A 23 -11.80 0.02 7.09
CA ALA A 23 -10.69 -0.80 7.57
C ALA A 23 -10.90 -2.31 7.36
N SER A 24 -12.06 -2.75 6.92
CA SER A 24 -12.33 -4.18 6.69
C SER A 24 -11.42 -4.77 5.61
N VAL A 25 -10.91 -3.93 4.73
CA VAL A 25 -9.98 -4.34 3.66
C VAL A 25 -8.68 -4.93 4.23
N VAL A 26 -8.28 -4.49 5.42
CA VAL A 26 -7.07 -4.99 6.08
C VAL A 26 -7.21 -6.47 6.42
N ASP A 27 -8.35 -6.85 7.01
CA ASP A 27 -8.59 -8.26 7.36
C ASP A 27 -8.67 -9.15 6.13
N ARG A 28 -9.12 -8.59 5.01
CA ARG A 28 -9.25 -9.34 3.76
C ARG A 28 -7.91 -9.60 3.10
N TYR A 29 -6.99 -8.65 3.14
CA TYR A 29 -5.78 -8.69 2.32
C TYR A 29 -4.47 -8.79 3.09
N VAL A 30 -4.45 -8.58 4.40
CA VAL A 30 -3.23 -8.68 5.20
C VAL A 30 -3.28 -9.94 6.06
N PRO A 31 -2.44 -10.94 5.76
CA PRO A 31 -2.42 -12.18 6.54
C PRO A 31 -1.67 -11.98 7.86
N ALA A 32 -1.89 -12.92 8.79
CA ALA A 32 -1.26 -12.87 10.11
C ALA A 32 0.20 -13.38 10.12
N ASP A 33 0.76 -13.69 8.97
CA ASP A 33 2.11 -14.25 8.85
C ASP A 33 3.16 -13.36 9.51
N PRO A 34 4.12 -13.96 10.24
CA PRO A 34 5.20 -13.16 10.88
C PRO A 34 6.12 -12.46 9.89
N VAL A 35 6.15 -12.90 8.63
CA VAL A 35 7.04 -12.33 7.60
C VAL A 35 6.49 -11.07 6.94
N VAL A 36 5.24 -10.70 7.20
CA VAL A 36 4.66 -9.49 6.61
C VAL A 36 5.47 -8.27 7.02
N ARG A 37 5.84 -7.46 6.03
CA ARG A 37 6.62 -6.23 6.24
C ARG A 37 5.92 -5.07 5.57
N VAL A 38 5.74 -3.99 6.32
CA VAL A 38 5.26 -2.71 5.76
C VAL A 38 6.30 -1.64 6.05
N VAL A 39 6.73 -0.98 4.98
CA VAL A 39 7.63 0.16 5.05
C VAL A 39 6.84 1.40 4.63
N GLY A 40 6.70 2.35 5.53
CA GLY A 40 5.99 3.58 5.27
C GLY A 40 6.93 4.72 4.87
N THR A 41 6.36 5.89 4.72
CA THR A 41 7.10 7.08 4.28
C THR A 41 7.92 7.75 5.38
N ASP A 42 7.57 7.49 6.63
CA ASP A 42 8.28 8.06 7.78
C ASP A 42 9.39 7.11 8.22
N PRO A 43 10.55 7.62 8.69
CA PRO A 43 11.68 6.77 9.10
C PRO A 43 11.34 5.70 10.14
N ASP A 44 10.35 5.93 10.99
CA ASP A 44 9.96 4.97 12.03
C ASP A 44 8.94 3.95 11.56
N GLU A 45 8.45 4.08 10.34
CA GLU A 45 7.44 3.16 9.78
C GLU A 45 8.10 1.94 9.14
N TRP A 46 8.58 1.05 9.99
CA TRP A 46 9.25 -0.20 9.62
C TRP A 46 8.60 -1.33 10.43
N PHE A 47 7.42 -1.78 9.98
CA PHE A 47 6.60 -2.73 10.73
C PHE A 47 6.81 -4.15 10.25
N GLN A 48 6.87 -5.10 11.16
CA GLN A 48 6.99 -6.52 10.85
C GLN A 48 5.97 -7.34 11.65
N GLY A 49 5.41 -8.37 10.98
CA GLY A 49 4.42 -9.25 11.56
C GLY A 49 3.01 -8.84 11.18
N GLY A 50 2.26 -9.79 10.62
CA GLY A 50 0.93 -9.51 10.08
C GLY A 50 -0.06 -8.99 11.10
N GLU A 51 -0.01 -9.51 12.34
CA GLU A 51 -0.92 -9.04 13.39
C GLU A 51 -0.67 -7.58 13.76
N LEU A 52 0.61 -7.22 13.97
CA LEU A 52 0.99 -5.85 14.28
C LEU A 52 0.67 -4.90 13.13
N VAL A 53 1.00 -5.32 11.91
CA VAL A 53 0.74 -4.55 10.70
C VAL A 53 -0.77 -4.30 10.56
N ALA A 54 -1.58 -5.34 10.70
CA ALA A 54 -3.03 -5.22 10.58
C ALA A 54 -3.61 -4.28 11.63
N GLU A 55 -3.16 -4.40 12.87
CA GLU A 55 -3.61 -3.53 13.96
C GLU A 55 -3.25 -2.07 13.67
N SER A 56 -2.01 -1.81 13.24
CA SER A 56 -1.55 -0.46 12.92
C SER A 56 -2.34 0.15 11.76
N LEU A 57 -2.55 -0.63 10.70
CA LEU A 57 -3.31 -0.16 9.52
C LEU A 57 -4.78 0.09 9.86
N ARG A 58 -5.42 -0.79 10.62
CA ARG A 58 -6.81 -0.58 11.03
C ARG A 58 -6.96 0.70 11.84
N GLY A 59 -6.04 0.94 12.78
CA GLY A 59 -6.05 2.14 13.58
C GLY A 59 -5.85 3.40 12.74
N GLU A 60 -4.94 3.36 11.80
CA GLU A 60 -4.66 4.47 10.91
C GLU A 60 -5.84 4.78 9.98
N ILE A 61 -6.43 3.76 9.37
CA ILE A 61 -7.56 3.92 8.45
C ILE A 61 -8.80 4.42 9.17
N ALA A 62 -9.08 3.89 10.37
CA ALA A 62 -10.24 4.28 11.17
C ALA A 62 -10.00 5.54 11.99
N GLY A 63 -8.80 6.09 11.96
CA GLY A 63 -8.43 7.25 12.76
C GLY A 63 -9.26 8.49 12.42
N ALA A 64 -9.81 9.11 13.46
CA ALA A 64 -10.63 10.31 13.29
C ALA A 64 -9.79 11.47 12.75
N GLY A 65 -10.33 12.20 11.77
CA GLY A 65 -9.74 13.44 11.28
C GLY A 65 -8.76 13.29 10.13
N ARG A 66 -8.60 12.10 9.58
CA ARG A 66 -7.76 11.89 8.39
C ARG A 66 -8.62 11.70 7.15
N ASP A 67 -9.09 12.78 6.59
CA ASP A 67 -9.85 12.72 5.33
C ASP A 67 -8.90 12.74 4.14
N LEU A 68 -8.04 11.73 4.06
CA LEU A 68 -7.11 11.59 2.95
C LEU A 68 -7.75 10.76 1.84
N THR A 69 -7.55 11.20 0.60
CA THR A 69 -7.94 10.42 -0.58
C THR A 69 -6.69 9.91 -1.26
N TYR A 70 -6.66 8.61 -1.50
CA TYR A 70 -5.57 7.92 -2.19
C TYR A 70 -6.02 7.58 -3.58
N THR A 71 -5.42 8.21 -4.59
CA THR A 71 -5.79 8.03 -5.99
C THR A 71 -4.65 7.36 -6.75
N PRO A 72 -4.81 6.08 -7.15
CA PRO A 72 -3.85 5.46 -8.04
C PRO A 72 -3.93 6.09 -9.42
N ASP A 73 -2.86 6.76 -9.83
CA ASP A 73 -2.78 7.40 -11.15
C ASP A 73 -2.31 6.41 -12.20
N GLU A 74 -1.44 5.48 -11.81
CA GLU A 74 -0.91 4.44 -12.68
C GLU A 74 -0.70 3.19 -11.83
N THR A 75 -1.24 2.08 -12.27
CA THR A 75 -1.15 0.80 -11.55
C THR A 75 -0.72 -0.28 -12.52
N GLU A 76 0.29 -1.06 -12.13
CA GLU A 76 0.62 -2.28 -12.82
C GLU A 76 0.75 -3.43 -11.83
N GLY A 77 0.26 -4.60 -12.22
CA GLY A 77 0.35 -5.82 -11.44
C GLY A 77 0.78 -6.99 -12.29
N TYR A 78 1.64 -7.81 -11.76
CA TYR A 78 2.19 -8.98 -12.45
C TYR A 78 2.18 -10.18 -11.51
N ARG A 79 2.14 -11.36 -12.11
CA ARG A 79 2.19 -12.60 -11.34
C ARG A 79 3.07 -13.63 -12.02
N GLU A 80 3.60 -14.53 -11.21
CA GLU A 80 4.22 -15.76 -11.66
C GLU A 80 3.81 -16.85 -10.68
N GLY A 81 2.94 -17.76 -11.14
CA GLY A 81 2.34 -18.75 -10.24
C GLY A 81 1.56 -18.08 -9.12
N ASP A 82 1.92 -18.40 -7.89
CA ASP A 82 1.23 -17.91 -6.69
C ASP A 82 1.94 -16.73 -6.02
N VAL A 83 2.87 -16.09 -6.73
CA VAL A 83 3.56 -14.89 -6.29
C VAL A 83 3.31 -13.78 -7.29
N GLY A 84 3.08 -12.58 -6.78
CA GLY A 84 2.85 -11.41 -7.64
C GLY A 84 3.44 -10.16 -7.03
N TRP A 85 3.40 -9.09 -7.82
CA TRP A 85 3.84 -7.78 -7.37
C TRP A 85 3.02 -6.69 -8.04
N ALA A 86 3.00 -5.53 -7.40
CA ALA A 86 2.34 -4.35 -7.95
C ALA A 86 3.22 -3.12 -7.76
N ALA A 87 3.08 -2.17 -8.65
CA ALA A 87 3.70 -0.85 -8.54
C ALA A 87 2.66 0.21 -8.91
N VAL A 88 2.62 1.28 -8.11
CA VAL A 88 1.60 2.30 -8.22
C VAL A 88 2.24 3.69 -8.11
N ARG A 89 1.87 4.57 -9.02
CA ARG A 89 2.05 6.01 -8.82
C ARG A 89 0.77 6.52 -8.17
N LEU A 90 0.90 7.16 -7.03
CA LEU A 90 -0.21 7.47 -6.15
C LEU A 90 -0.23 8.95 -5.84
N THR A 91 -1.41 9.56 -5.93
CA THR A 91 -1.63 10.91 -5.43
C THR A 91 -2.38 10.82 -4.11
N VAL A 92 -1.82 11.43 -3.07
CA VAL A 92 -2.49 11.57 -1.78
C VAL A 92 -3.01 12.99 -1.67
N SER A 93 -4.32 13.14 -1.53
CA SER A 93 -4.99 14.44 -1.45
C SER A 93 -5.48 14.70 -0.04
N PHE A 94 -5.23 15.90 0.46
CA PHE A 94 -5.62 16.36 1.79
C PHE A 94 -6.86 17.25 1.70
N PRO A 95 -7.63 17.39 2.80
CA PRO A 95 -8.85 18.21 2.78
C PRO A 95 -8.61 19.68 2.41
N ASP A 96 -7.42 20.21 2.71
CA ASP A 96 -7.06 21.60 2.40
C ASP A 96 -6.64 21.81 0.94
N GLY A 97 -6.68 20.75 0.13
CA GLY A 97 -6.28 20.80 -1.28
C GLY A 97 -4.82 20.45 -1.54
N LYS A 98 -4.04 20.24 -0.50
CA LYS A 98 -2.64 19.81 -0.66
C LYS A 98 -2.60 18.42 -1.30
N ARG A 99 -1.67 18.20 -2.21
CA ARG A 99 -1.44 16.91 -2.86
C ARG A 99 0.02 16.51 -2.73
N ILE A 100 0.24 15.22 -2.48
CA ILE A 100 1.57 14.64 -2.41
C ILE A 100 1.63 13.49 -3.41
N GLN A 101 2.69 13.46 -4.22
CA GLN A 101 2.97 12.34 -5.10
C GLN A 101 3.75 11.28 -4.32
N SER A 102 3.25 10.06 -4.35
CA SER A 102 3.86 8.93 -3.66
C SER A 102 4.06 7.78 -4.64
N ARG A 103 4.97 6.89 -4.30
CA ARG A 103 5.18 5.63 -5.00
C ARG A 103 4.92 4.50 -4.01
N TRP A 104 4.22 3.49 -4.45
CA TRP A 104 3.84 2.37 -3.61
C TRP A 104 4.07 1.07 -4.38
N THR A 105 4.71 0.13 -3.73
CA THR A 105 4.94 -1.19 -4.29
C THR A 105 4.49 -2.26 -3.32
N ALA A 106 4.16 -3.43 -3.84
CA ALA A 106 3.71 -4.54 -3.02
C ALA A 106 4.19 -5.87 -3.59
N VAL A 107 4.43 -6.81 -2.70
CA VAL A 107 4.59 -8.22 -3.05
C VAL A 107 3.39 -8.96 -2.47
N LEU A 108 2.81 -9.83 -3.29
CA LEU A 108 1.61 -10.58 -2.93
C LEU A 108 1.86 -12.08 -3.10
N VAL A 109 1.15 -12.86 -2.29
CA VAL A 109 1.08 -14.31 -2.47
C VAL A 109 -0.37 -14.71 -2.56
N ARG A 110 -0.64 -15.78 -3.32
CA ARG A 110 -2.00 -16.29 -3.45
C ARG A 110 -2.23 -17.43 -2.46
N ARG A 111 -3.09 -17.17 -1.47
CA ARG A 111 -3.54 -18.13 -0.45
C ARG A 111 -5.00 -17.82 -0.19
N GLU A 112 -5.90 -18.59 -0.75
CA GLU A 112 -7.34 -18.29 -0.69
C GLU A 112 -7.61 -16.86 -1.18
N GLY A 113 -7.03 -16.51 -2.35
CA GLY A 113 -7.00 -15.17 -2.88
C GLY A 113 -5.64 -14.51 -2.64
N TRP A 114 -5.42 -13.38 -3.30
CA TRP A 114 -4.17 -12.64 -3.18
C TRP A 114 -4.09 -11.90 -1.85
N LYS A 115 -2.92 -11.98 -1.21
CA LYS A 115 -2.64 -11.33 0.09
C LYS A 115 -1.36 -10.53 -0.01
N PHE A 116 -1.32 -9.36 0.63
CA PHE A 116 -0.10 -8.57 0.73
C PHE A 116 0.84 -9.17 1.76
N VAL A 117 2.06 -9.45 1.37
CA VAL A 117 3.12 -9.87 2.32
C VAL A 117 4.19 -8.80 2.49
N HIS A 118 4.24 -7.84 1.58
CA HIS A 118 5.16 -6.72 1.69
C HIS A 118 4.58 -5.53 0.97
N THR A 119 4.63 -4.35 1.59
CA THR A 119 4.34 -3.09 0.91
C THR A 119 5.38 -2.05 1.29
N HIS A 120 5.63 -1.13 0.38
CA HIS A 120 6.56 -0.03 0.59
C HIS A 120 6.00 1.23 -0.07
N ALA A 121 5.84 2.27 0.72
CA ALA A 121 5.46 3.59 0.24
C ALA A 121 6.64 4.54 0.38
N SER A 122 6.82 5.42 -0.59
CA SER A 122 7.89 6.41 -0.56
C SER A 122 7.41 7.73 -1.17
N ILE A 123 8.07 8.79 -0.74
CA ILE A 123 7.91 10.11 -1.34
C ILE A 123 9.26 10.47 -1.94
N ALA A 124 9.27 10.73 -3.25
CA ALA A 124 10.52 11.00 -3.95
C ALA A 124 11.04 12.39 -3.64
N VAL A 125 12.35 12.48 -3.44
CA VAL A 125 13.07 13.76 -3.45
C VAL A 125 14.15 13.69 -4.53
N PRO A 126 14.48 14.81 -5.19
CA PRO A 126 15.55 14.82 -6.19
C PRO A 126 16.88 14.38 -5.57
N ASN A 127 17.65 13.59 -6.32
CA ASN A 127 18.96 13.13 -5.84
C ASN A 127 19.89 14.29 -5.47
N GLU A 128 19.77 15.40 -6.16
CA GLU A 128 20.55 16.60 -5.88
C GLU A 128 20.34 17.12 -4.46
N GLU A 129 19.12 17.02 -3.94
CA GLU A 129 18.79 17.50 -2.60
C GLU A 129 19.46 16.67 -1.50
N VAL A 130 19.76 15.41 -1.79
CA VAL A 130 20.45 14.52 -0.84
C VAL A 130 21.91 14.30 -1.18
N GLY A 131 22.41 14.99 -2.19
CA GLY A 131 23.84 14.97 -2.55
C GLY A 131 24.29 13.71 -3.27
N TRP A 132 23.41 13.02 -3.99
CA TRP A 132 23.71 11.77 -4.65
C TRP A 132 24.16 11.93 -6.10
N THR A 133 24.29 13.14 -6.60
CA THR A 133 24.73 13.37 -7.98
C THR A 133 25.78 14.47 -8.05
#